data_336790933f14e17f490d2fc63f3d54d9
#
_entry.id   336790933f14e17f490d2fc63f3d54d9
#
_cell.length_a   1.000
_cell.length_b   1.000
_cell.length_c   1.000
_cell.angle_alpha   90.00
_cell.angle_beta   90.00
_cell.angle_gamma   90.00
#
_symmetry.space_group_name_H-M   'P 1'
#
loop_
_entity.id
_entity.type
_entity.pdbx_description
1 polymer ?
#
loop_
_entity_poly.entity_id
_entity_poly.type
_entity_poly.pdbx_seq_one_letter_code
_entity_poly.pdbx_strand_id
1 'polypeptide(L)'
;MTKDMLELSIVIVSYNRSLVLVDTIGYLLNLDAYSNSEIEIIIVDQTINHTEAAQQALSKWSQKNVIRWIRLDKPDLTRAMNRGLLEARSKLVLYLDDDIIPDQKLLVCHLDAHRRKPSVGVVIGQILQPGETPMSVNYKPRKSGLKAFMDFPFRSTEGCMVENAMAGNMSLKRETALRHGGFDQQFIPPVAARFETEFAKRLVKSGEKIWFEPSASIRHLANSSGGTRAKGSHLNSAQPYFGFGDYYYALKHGAPLDCMGYCLTRFFREVRTKYHLTHPWYIPVKWLGEIRAFFMALKASRQPQKLIPESDREY
;
A
#
# COMPACT_ATOMS: atom_id res chain seq x y z
N MET A 1 2.69 -19.15 -33.06
CA MET A 1 3.50 -18.79 -31.88
C MET A 1 2.57 -18.00 -30.96
N THR A 2 2.05 -18.61 -29.92
CA THR A 2 1.30 -17.93 -28.86
C THR A 2 2.26 -16.92 -28.24
N LYS A 3 1.93 -15.64 -28.32
CA LYS A 3 2.66 -14.53 -27.67
C LYS A 3 2.63 -14.89 -26.18
N ASP A 4 3.79 -15.23 -25.64
CA ASP A 4 3.93 -15.62 -24.25
C ASP A 4 3.33 -14.50 -23.39
N MET A 5 2.22 -14.80 -22.71
CA MET A 5 1.49 -13.79 -21.92
C MET A 5 2.14 -13.69 -20.55
N LEU A 6 2.61 -12.50 -20.17
CA LEU A 6 3.12 -12.23 -18.84
C LEU A 6 2.16 -12.74 -17.76
N GLU A 7 2.66 -13.52 -16.81
CA GLU A 7 1.85 -14.06 -15.71
C GLU A 7 1.63 -13.02 -14.61
N LEU A 8 2.65 -12.18 -14.32
CA LEU A 8 2.63 -11.25 -13.20
C LEU A 8 3.39 -9.96 -13.53
N SER A 9 2.78 -8.81 -13.20
CA SER A 9 3.47 -7.52 -13.18
C SER A 9 3.75 -7.14 -11.72
N ILE A 10 5.01 -7.05 -11.32
CA ILE A 10 5.43 -6.55 -10.02
C ILE A 10 5.55 -5.04 -10.12
N VAL A 11 4.86 -4.30 -9.24
CA VAL A 11 4.89 -2.84 -9.17
C VAL A 11 5.50 -2.42 -7.84
N ILE A 12 6.60 -1.67 -7.90
CA ILE A 12 7.26 -1.07 -6.74
C ILE A 12 7.21 0.44 -6.89
N VAL A 13 6.61 1.11 -5.92
CA VAL A 13 6.62 2.58 -5.81
C VAL A 13 7.71 3.00 -4.85
N SER A 14 8.59 3.92 -5.27
CA SER A 14 9.70 4.37 -4.43
C SER A 14 9.82 5.90 -4.36
N TYR A 15 10.24 6.39 -3.19
CA TYR A 15 10.54 7.80 -2.97
C TYR A 15 11.68 7.99 -1.97
N ASN A 16 12.78 8.59 -2.42
CA ASN A 16 13.98 8.86 -1.61
C ASN A 16 14.58 7.61 -0.93
N ARG A 17 14.61 6.48 -1.68
CA ARG A 17 15.13 5.19 -1.21
C ARG A 17 16.09 4.59 -2.25
N SER A 18 17.31 5.16 -2.33
CA SER A 18 18.27 4.79 -3.38
C SER A 18 18.75 3.33 -3.28
N LEU A 19 19.65 3.04 -2.32
CA LEU A 19 20.24 1.70 -2.21
C LEU A 19 19.24 0.65 -1.73
N VAL A 20 18.33 1.02 -0.85
CA VAL A 20 17.31 0.10 -0.34
C VAL A 20 16.42 -0.44 -1.46
N LEU A 21 16.03 0.42 -2.41
CA LEU A 21 15.31 0.01 -3.62
C LEU A 21 16.15 -0.96 -4.46
N VAL A 22 17.44 -0.67 -4.65
CA VAL A 22 18.36 -1.54 -5.40
C VAL A 22 18.45 -2.91 -4.75
N ASP A 23 18.57 -2.97 -3.41
CA ASP A 23 18.64 -4.23 -2.67
C ASP A 23 17.34 -5.03 -2.83
N THR A 24 16.18 -4.38 -2.70
CA THR A 24 14.87 -5.03 -2.89
C THR A 24 14.71 -5.61 -4.30
N ILE A 25 15.09 -4.86 -5.33
CA ILE A 25 15.10 -5.37 -6.72
C ILE A 25 16.05 -6.55 -6.83
N GLY A 26 17.25 -6.46 -6.25
CA GLY A 26 18.23 -7.55 -6.24
C GLY A 26 17.69 -8.84 -5.62
N TYR A 27 16.97 -8.75 -4.50
CA TYR A 27 16.31 -9.91 -3.88
C TYR A 27 15.25 -10.53 -4.81
N LEU A 28 14.43 -9.72 -5.49
CA LEU A 28 13.40 -10.22 -6.40
C LEU A 28 14.01 -10.92 -7.63
N LEU A 29 15.08 -10.38 -8.18
CA LEU A 29 15.78 -10.97 -9.34
C LEU A 29 16.44 -12.32 -9.00
N ASN A 30 16.71 -12.59 -7.73
CA ASN A 30 17.29 -13.84 -7.24
C ASN A 30 16.23 -14.88 -6.82
N LEU A 31 14.94 -14.62 -6.99
CA LEU A 31 13.91 -15.62 -6.74
C LEU A 31 13.88 -16.65 -7.88
N ASP A 32 13.82 -17.94 -7.55
CA ASP A 32 13.77 -19.03 -8.53
C ASP A 32 12.58 -18.86 -9.49
N ALA A 33 11.43 -18.43 -8.98
CA ALA A 33 10.23 -18.19 -9.78
C ALA A 33 10.40 -17.07 -10.80
N TYR A 34 11.24 -16.06 -10.53
CA TYR A 34 11.50 -14.98 -11.49
C TYR A 34 12.21 -15.48 -12.74
N SER A 35 13.15 -16.40 -12.58
CA SER A 35 13.91 -16.97 -13.71
C SER A 35 13.10 -17.92 -14.59
N ASN A 36 12.02 -18.47 -14.07
CA ASN A 36 11.21 -19.52 -14.71
C ASN A 36 9.83 -19.06 -15.19
N SER A 37 9.47 -17.79 -14.94
CA SER A 37 8.14 -17.26 -15.24
C SER A 37 8.22 -15.97 -16.04
N GLU A 38 7.18 -15.70 -16.80
CA GLU A 38 7.04 -14.44 -17.53
C GLU A 38 6.57 -13.33 -16.59
N ILE A 39 7.54 -12.69 -15.95
CA ILE A 39 7.33 -11.65 -14.94
C ILE A 39 7.99 -10.36 -15.38
N GLU A 40 7.28 -9.25 -15.31
CA GLU A 40 7.86 -7.92 -15.44
C GLU A 40 7.97 -7.21 -14.08
N ILE A 41 9.00 -6.39 -13.92
CA ILE A 41 9.16 -5.50 -12.76
C ILE A 41 9.03 -4.05 -13.25
N ILE A 42 8.08 -3.32 -12.66
CA ILE A 42 7.81 -1.92 -12.94
C ILE A 42 8.17 -1.12 -11.70
N ILE A 43 9.12 -0.23 -11.84
CA ILE A 43 9.53 0.70 -10.78
C ILE A 43 8.93 2.07 -11.09
N VAL A 44 8.04 2.56 -10.22
CA VAL A 44 7.50 3.93 -10.30
C VAL A 44 8.21 4.78 -9.26
N ASP A 45 9.22 5.48 -9.73
CA ASP A 45 10.18 6.17 -8.89
C ASP A 45 9.94 7.69 -8.87
N GLN A 46 9.85 8.22 -7.67
CA GLN A 46 9.59 9.63 -7.39
C GLN A 46 10.81 10.33 -6.80
N THR A 47 11.96 9.66 -6.82
CA THR A 47 13.25 10.19 -6.30
C THR A 47 13.88 11.10 -7.33
N ILE A 48 14.13 12.35 -6.97
CA ILE A 48 14.75 13.32 -7.88
C ILE A 48 16.23 12.96 -8.10
N ASN A 49 16.96 12.74 -7.01
CA ASN A 49 18.39 12.46 -7.05
C ASN A 49 18.69 11.16 -6.32
N HIS A 50 19.17 10.18 -7.04
CA HIS A 50 19.74 8.96 -6.47
C HIS A 50 21.21 9.14 -6.11
N THR A 51 21.71 8.24 -5.25
CA THR A 51 23.17 8.06 -5.14
C THR A 51 23.71 7.53 -6.48
N GLU A 52 24.95 7.82 -6.79
CA GLU A 52 25.56 7.41 -8.05
C GLU A 52 25.45 5.89 -8.28
N ALA A 53 25.73 5.09 -7.25
CA ALA A 53 25.64 3.63 -7.32
C ALA A 53 24.22 3.15 -7.64
N ALA A 54 23.19 3.74 -7.01
CA ALA A 54 21.79 3.38 -7.28
C ALA A 54 21.37 3.82 -8.70
N GLN A 55 21.76 5.02 -9.13
CA GLN A 55 21.49 5.51 -10.47
C GLN A 55 22.11 4.61 -11.54
N GLN A 56 23.34 4.16 -11.35
CA GLN A 56 24.03 3.24 -12.26
C GLN A 56 23.32 1.88 -12.31
N ALA A 57 22.95 1.30 -11.16
CA ALA A 57 22.26 0.01 -11.10
C ALA A 57 20.89 0.07 -11.80
N LEU A 58 20.06 1.06 -11.46
CA LEU A 58 18.72 1.23 -12.05
C LEU A 58 18.81 1.47 -13.57
N SER A 59 19.74 2.33 -14.01
CA SER A 59 19.98 2.59 -15.43
C SER A 59 20.41 1.33 -16.18
N LYS A 60 21.34 0.55 -15.60
CA LYS A 60 21.82 -0.72 -16.20
C LYS A 60 20.69 -1.73 -16.35
N TRP A 61 19.84 -1.90 -15.33
CA TRP A 61 18.70 -2.82 -15.39
C TRP A 61 17.65 -2.35 -16.39
N SER A 62 17.37 -1.05 -16.43
CA SER A 62 16.41 -0.48 -17.39
C SER A 62 16.89 -0.63 -18.83
N GLN A 63 18.17 -0.33 -19.15
CA GLN A 63 18.76 -0.51 -20.47
C GLN A 63 18.76 -1.98 -20.96
N LYS A 64 18.86 -2.91 -20.01
CA LYS A 64 18.79 -4.36 -20.29
C LYS A 64 17.35 -4.91 -20.30
N ASN A 65 16.33 -4.06 -20.16
CA ASN A 65 14.93 -4.44 -20.02
C ASN A 65 14.66 -5.44 -18.87
N VAL A 66 15.50 -5.46 -17.82
CA VAL A 66 15.27 -6.24 -16.60
C VAL A 66 14.17 -5.60 -15.76
N ILE A 67 14.11 -4.26 -15.74
CA ILE A 67 13.05 -3.48 -15.12
C ILE A 67 12.50 -2.44 -16.11
N ARG A 68 11.26 -2.05 -15.90
CA ARG A 68 10.69 -0.83 -16.51
C ARG A 68 10.74 0.28 -15.46
N TRP A 69 11.64 1.25 -15.65
CA TRP A 69 11.88 2.33 -14.72
C TRP A 69 11.17 3.60 -15.18
N ILE A 70 10.11 3.96 -14.46
CA ILE A 70 9.24 5.11 -14.74
C ILE A 70 9.51 6.17 -13.68
N ARG A 71 9.87 7.36 -14.08
CA ARG A 71 10.14 8.49 -13.18
C ARG A 71 8.98 9.46 -13.13
N LEU A 72 8.63 9.92 -11.92
CA LEU A 72 7.60 10.93 -11.68
C LEU A 72 8.22 12.14 -10.99
N ASP A 73 7.80 13.34 -11.39
CA ASP A 73 8.37 14.62 -10.94
C ASP A 73 7.99 14.96 -9.49
N LYS A 74 6.83 14.47 -9.03
CA LYS A 74 6.27 14.85 -7.73
C LYS A 74 5.89 13.61 -6.93
N PRO A 75 6.27 13.57 -5.64
CA PRO A 75 5.91 12.46 -4.77
C PRO A 75 4.41 12.47 -4.47
N ASP A 76 3.74 11.41 -4.92
CA ASP A 76 2.33 11.14 -4.67
C ASP A 76 2.12 9.62 -4.75
N LEU A 77 1.94 8.98 -3.59
CA LEU A 77 1.90 7.52 -3.49
C LEU A 77 0.76 6.92 -4.32
N THR A 78 -0.46 7.41 -4.18
CA THR A 78 -1.63 6.84 -4.87
C THR A 78 -1.59 7.08 -6.39
N ARG A 79 -1.06 8.21 -6.83
CA ARG A 79 -0.81 8.49 -8.24
C ARG A 79 0.25 7.54 -8.82
N ALA A 80 1.32 7.30 -8.07
CA ALA A 80 2.38 6.40 -8.51
C ALA A 80 1.90 4.94 -8.58
N MET A 81 1.07 4.49 -7.63
CA MET A 81 0.46 3.17 -7.67
C MET A 81 -0.49 3.02 -8.87
N ASN A 82 -1.33 4.03 -9.13
CA ASN A 82 -2.19 4.05 -10.31
C ASN A 82 -1.38 4.05 -11.61
N ARG A 83 -0.25 4.77 -11.66
CA ARG A 83 0.64 4.71 -12.81
C ARG A 83 1.18 3.30 -13.03
N GLY A 84 1.62 2.62 -11.98
CA GLY A 84 2.06 1.22 -12.07
C GLY A 84 0.95 0.28 -12.54
N LEU A 85 -0.29 0.48 -12.07
CA LEU A 85 -1.45 -0.30 -12.51
C LEU A 85 -1.74 -0.15 -14.01
N LEU A 86 -1.68 1.07 -14.52
CA LEU A 86 -1.91 1.37 -15.94
C LEU A 86 -0.80 0.80 -16.83
N GLU A 87 0.44 0.84 -16.36
CA GLU A 87 1.61 0.33 -17.09
C GLU A 87 1.73 -1.20 -17.06
N ALA A 88 1.08 -1.86 -16.11
CA ALA A 88 1.11 -3.32 -15.98
C ALA A 88 0.49 -4.00 -17.22
N ARG A 89 1.15 -5.04 -17.71
CA ARG A 89 0.74 -5.80 -18.91
C ARG A 89 0.10 -7.14 -18.57
N SER A 90 0.33 -7.63 -17.35
CA SER A 90 -0.21 -8.90 -16.88
C SER A 90 -1.64 -8.77 -16.37
N LYS A 91 -2.36 -9.89 -16.35
CA LYS A 91 -3.68 -9.98 -15.72
C LYS A 91 -3.63 -9.84 -14.19
N LEU A 92 -2.49 -10.19 -13.58
CA LEU A 92 -2.22 -10.04 -12.15
C LEU A 92 -1.15 -8.97 -11.92
N VAL A 93 -1.38 -8.11 -10.95
CA VAL A 93 -0.44 -7.07 -10.50
C VAL A 93 -0.11 -7.31 -9.05
N LEU A 94 1.18 -7.41 -8.72
CA LEU A 94 1.70 -7.54 -7.35
C LEU A 94 2.36 -6.23 -6.94
N TYR A 95 1.77 -5.54 -5.98
CA TYR A 95 2.40 -4.39 -5.31
C TYR A 95 3.31 -4.88 -4.20
N LEU A 96 4.52 -4.33 -4.15
CA LEU A 96 5.49 -4.56 -3.09
C LEU A 96 6.10 -3.22 -2.63
N ASP A 97 6.42 -3.13 -1.34
CA ASP A 97 7.21 -2.01 -0.82
C ASP A 97 8.65 -2.06 -1.33
N ASP A 98 9.32 -0.92 -1.32
CA ASP A 98 10.69 -0.74 -1.80
C ASP A 98 11.77 -1.09 -0.76
N ASP A 99 11.37 -1.55 0.44
CA ASP A 99 12.25 -1.94 1.54
C ASP A 99 11.86 -3.30 2.15
N ILE A 100 11.89 -4.34 1.32
CA ILE A 100 11.51 -5.70 1.71
C ILE A 100 12.57 -6.75 1.40
N ILE A 101 12.51 -7.86 2.15
CA ILE A 101 13.17 -9.12 1.80
C ILE A 101 12.05 -10.13 1.54
N PRO A 102 11.87 -10.61 0.29
CA PRO A 102 10.84 -11.59 -0.05
C PRO A 102 11.24 -12.99 0.41
N ASP A 103 10.24 -13.82 0.77
CA ASP A 103 10.43 -15.27 0.85
C ASP A 103 10.64 -15.85 -0.56
N GLN A 104 11.42 -16.93 -0.70
CA GLN A 104 11.70 -17.57 -1.99
C GLN A 104 10.45 -17.99 -2.75
N LYS A 105 9.36 -18.32 -2.03
CA LYS A 105 8.08 -18.75 -2.61
C LYS A 105 7.09 -17.61 -2.83
N LEU A 106 7.45 -16.35 -2.54
CA LEU A 106 6.53 -15.21 -2.60
C LEU A 106 5.68 -15.20 -3.88
N LEU A 107 6.34 -15.23 -5.03
CA LEU A 107 5.67 -15.10 -6.33
C LEU A 107 4.75 -16.28 -6.64
N VAL A 108 5.26 -17.49 -6.40
CA VAL A 108 4.49 -18.74 -6.60
C VAL A 108 3.26 -18.76 -5.70
N CYS A 109 3.39 -18.37 -4.42
CA CYS A 109 2.27 -18.37 -3.48
C CYS A 109 1.17 -17.37 -3.89
N HIS A 110 1.52 -16.18 -4.39
CA HIS A 110 0.54 -15.25 -4.95
C HIS A 110 -0.18 -15.82 -6.17
N LEU A 111 0.56 -16.35 -7.15
CA LEU A 111 -0.02 -16.95 -8.35
C LEU A 111 -0.94 -18.12 -8.01
N ASP A 112 -0.52 -19.02 -7.13
CA ASP A 112 -1.30 -20.18 -6.71
C ASP A 112 -2.53 -19.80 -5.90
N ALA A 113 -2.45 -18.75 -5.07
CA ALA A 113 -3.62 -18.26 -4.35
C ALA A 113 -4.72 -17.80 -5.31
N HIS A 114 -4.38 -17.06 -6.38
CA HIS A 114 -5.34 -16.66 -7.41
C HIS A 114 -5.87 -17.85 -8.22
N ARG A 115 -5.01 -18.84 -8.53
CA ARG A 115 -5.42 -20.08 -9.23
C ARG A 115 -6.40 -20.91 -8.39
N ARG A 116 -6.08 -21.12 -7.09
CA ARG A 116 -6.93 -21.90 -6.16
C ARG A 116 -8.23 -21.19 -5.78
N LYS A 117 -8.27 -19.88 -5.86
CA LYS A 117 -9.40 -19.04 -5.45
C LYS A 117 -9.81 -18.06 -6.58
N PRO A 118 -10.38 -18.58 -7.69
CA PRO A 118 -10.65 -17.74 -8.86
C PRO A 118 -11.71 -16.64 -8.63
N SER A 119 -12.53 -16.77 -7.58
CA SER A 119 -13.52 -15.74 -7.20
C SER A 119 -12.92 -14.60 -6.35
N VAL A 120 -11.65 -14.67 -5.99
CA VAL A 120 -10.96 -13.61 -5.20
C VAL A 120 -10.36 -12.61 -6.15
N GLY A 121 -10.64 -11.33 -5.92
CA GLY A 121 -10.09 -10.20 -6.69
C GLY A 121 -8.71 -9.75 -6.19
N VAL A 122 -8.45 -9.91 -4.88
CA VAL A 122 -7.23 -9.43 -4.22
C VAL A 122 -6.69 -10.49 -3.25
N VAL A 123 -5.37 -10.69 -3.26
CA VAL A 123 -4.64 -11.54 -2.32
C VAL A 123 -3.62 -10.68 -1.57
N ILE A 124 -3.67 -10.71 -0.25
CA ILE A 124 -2.71 -10.04 0.63
C ILE A 124 -1.76 -11.09 1.19
N GLY A 125 -0.46 -10.89 1.06
CA GLY A 125 0.55 -11.76 1.65
C GLY A 125 0.86 -11.41 3.10
N GLN A 126 1.62 -12.30 3.75
CA GLN A 126 2.13 -12.07 5.09
C GLN A 126 3.19 -10.97 5.09
N ILE A 127 3.13 -10.09 6.10
CA ILE A 127 4.09 -9.01 6.30
C ILE A 127 4.62 -9.10 7.72
N LEU A 128 5.92 -9.35 7.83
CA LEU A 128 6.64 -9.41 9.10
C LEU A 128 7.40 -8.09 9.32
N GLN A 129 7.00 -7.33 10.33
CA GLN A 129 7.71 -6.12 10.73
C GLN A 129 9.05 -6.49 11.42
N PRO A 130 10.00 -5.54 11.57
CA PRO A 130 11.25 -5.80 12.29
C PRO A 130 10.99 -6.41 13.68
N GLY A 131 11.64 -7.55 13.96
CA GLY A 131 11.48 -8.29 15.21
C GLY A 131 10.22 -9.17 15.31
N GLU A 132 9.33 -9.14 14.32
CA GLU A 132 8.18 -10.05 14.30
C GLU A 132 8.54 -11.42 13.73
N THR A 133 7.84 -12.43 14.27
CA THR A 133 7.82 -13.80 13.74
C THR A 133 6.39 -14.19 13.34
N PRO A 134 6.22 -15.13 12.39
CA PRO A 134 4.91 -15.71 12.10
C PRO A 134 4.27 -16.25 13.37
N MET A 135 2.98 -16.00 13.56
CA MET A 135 2.26 -16.42 14.75
C MET A 135 0.82 -16.83 14.39
N SER A 136 0.38 -17.99 14.87
CA SER A 136 -1.04 -18.34 14.83
C SER A 136 -1.84 -17.35 15.70
N VAL A 137 -2.86 -16.74 15.12
CA VAL A 137 -3.68 -15.73 15.79
C VAL A 137 -5.14 -16.08 15.62
N ASN A 138 -5.82 -16.38 16.73
CA ASN A 138 -7.28 -16.52 16.71
C ASN A 138 -7.91 -15.12 16.56
N TYR A 139 -7.88 -14.60 15.34
CA TYR A 139 -8.42 -13.29 15.04
C TYR A 139 -9.95 -13.33 14.94
N LYS A 140 -10.59 -12.50 15.76
CA LYS A 140 -12.04 -12.30 15.72
C LYS A 140 -12.34 -10.89 15.19
N PRO A 141 -12.68 -10.75 13.90
CA PRO A 141 -12.97 -9.45 13.33
C PRO A 141 -14.21 -8.83 13.98
N ARG A 142 -14.25 -7.51 14.07
CA ARG A 142 -15.48 -6.79 14.34
C ARG A 142 -16.47 -7.05 13.20
N LYS A 143 -17.71 -7.38 13.52
CA LYS A 143 -18.70 -7.79 12.51
C LYS A 143 -19.08 -6.69 11.52
N SER A 144 -18.87 -5.40 11.87
CA SER A 144 -19.27 -4.28 11.01
C SER A 144 -18.56 -2.98 11.43
N GLY A 145 -18.73 -1.92 10.62
CA GLY A 145 -18.26 -0.58 10.89
C GLY A 145 -16.90 -0.26 10.26
N LEU A 146 -16.44 0.96 10.53
CA LEU A 146 -15.18 1.49 9.95
C LEU A 146 -13.94 0.73 10.40
N LYS A 147 -13.97 0.13 11.60
CA LYS A 147 -12.83 -0.57 12.18
C LYS A 147 -12.80 -2.08 11.86
N ALA A 148 -13.73 -2.58 11.02
CA ALA A 148 -13.73 -3.98 10.63
C ALA A 148 -12.41 -4.32 9.93
N PHE A 149 -11.73 -5.37 10.39
CA PHE A 149 -10.44 -5.85 9.89
C PHE A 149 -9.26 -4.86 9.92
N MET A 150 -9.41 -3.64 10.45
CA MET A 150 -8.32 -2.65 10.48
C MET A 150 -7.11 -3.09 11.31
N ASP A 151 -7.34 -3.94 12.29
CA ASP A 151 -6.35 -4.48 13.22
C ASP A 151 -5.99 -5.94 12.88
N PHE A 152 -6.27 -6.39 11.65
CA PHE A 152 -5.90 -7.72 11.20
C PHE A 152 -4.37 -7.92 11.31
N PRO A 153 -3.93 -9.01 11.99
CA PRO A 153 -2.51 -9.25 12.19
C PRO A 153 -1.88 -9.90 10.96
N PHE A 154 -1.32 -9.09 10.05
CA PHE A 154 -0.70 -9.57 8.81
C PHE A 154 0.51 -10.48 9.01
N ARG A 155 0.93 -10.73 10.25
CA ARG A 155 1.89 -11.77 10.62
C ARG A 155 1.27 -13.15 10.91
N SER A 156 -0.06 -13.29 10.76
CA SER A 156 -0.77 -14.56 10.97
C SER A 156 -0.22 -15.68 10.09
N THR A 157 -0.28 -16.92 10.60
CA THR A 157 0.02 -18.14 9.82
C THR A 157 -1.24 -18.78 9.24
N GLU A 158 -2.41 -18.20 9.45
CA GLU A 158 -3.69 -18.74 9.04
C GLU A 158 -4.30 -17.92 7.90
N GLY A 159 -4.54 -18.59 6.77
CA GLY A 159 -5.20 -17.99 5.62
C GLY A 159 -6.71 -17.81 5.87
N CYS A 160 -7.23 -16.61 5.57
CA CYS A 160 -8.64 -16.30 5.76
C CYS A 160 -9.12 -15.19 4.82
N MET A 161 -10.46 -15.02 4.74
CA MET A 161 -11.05 -13.85 4.09
C MET A 161 -10.87 -12.62 4.98
N VAL A 162 -10.48 -11.49 4.38
CA VAL A 162 -10.28 -10.20 5.07
C VAL A 162 -11.01 -9.08 4.34
N GLU A 163 -11.19 -7.93 5.02
CA GLU A 163 -11.81 -6.73 4.43
C GLU A 163 -10.86 -5.52 4.49
N ASN A 164 -9.58 -5.77 4.67
CA ASN A 164 -8.55 -4.74 4.65
C ASN A 164 -7.41 -5.17 3.74
N ALA A 165 -6.63 -4.20 3.27
CA ALA A 165 -5.48 -4.42 2.41
C ALA A 165 -4.23 -3.75 2.98
N MET A 166 -3.07 -4.25 2.56
CA MET A 166 -1.77 -3.67 2.81
C MET A 166 -0.94 -3.80 1.53
N ALA A 167 -0.71 -2.68 0.86
CA ALA A 167 -0.15 -2.65 -0.48
C ALA A 167 1.33 -3.06 -0.54
N GLY A 168 2.01 -3.10 0.61
CA GLY A 168 3.39 -3.58 0.70
C GLY A 168 3.59 -5.06 0.33
N ASN A 169 2.49 -5.85 0.27
CA ASN A 169 2.48 -7.23 -0.21
C ASN A 169 1.07 -7.62 -0.68
N MET A 170 0.65 -7.10 -1.83
CA MET A 170 -0.71 -7.24 -2.32
C MET A 170 -0.74 -7.56 -3.81
N SER A 171 -1.26 -8.72 -4.20
CA SER A 171 -1.58 -8.99 -5.59
C SER A 171 -3.07 -8.85 -5.87
N LEU A 172 -3.41 -8.42 -7.07
CA LEU A 172 -4.78 -8.18 -7.49
C LEU A 172 -4.98 -8.49 -8.98
N LYS A 173 -6.20 -8.81 -9.36
CA LYS A 173 -6.59 -8.86 -10.75
C LYS A 173 -6.62 -7.44 -11.31
N ARG A 174 -5.82 -7.19 -12.34
CA ARG A 174 -5.71 -5.87 -12.98
C ARG A 174 -7.07 -5.33 -13.39
N GLU A 175 -7.88 -6.16 -14.05
CA GLU A 175 -9.24 -5.81 -14.46
C GLU A 175 -10.12 -5.38 -13.27
N THR A 176 -10.08 -6.11 -12.15
CA THR A 176 -10.83 -5.73 -10.94
C THR A 176 -10.40 -4.35 -10.44
N ALA A 177 -9.10 -4.08 -10.33
CA ALA A 177 -8.61 -2.79 -9.86
C ALA A 177 -9.00 -1.64 -10.80
N LEU A 178 -8.88 -1.84 -12.11
CA LEU A 178 -9.26 -0.84 -13.12
C LEU A 178 -10.77 -0.59 -13.13
N ARG A 179 -11.61 -1.63 -13.05
CA ARG A 179 -13.07 -1.52 -12.98
C ARG A 179 -13.50 -0.62 -11.82
N HIS A 180 -12.81 -0.73 -10.69
CA HIS A 180 -13.05 0.09 -9.50
C HIS A 180 -12.23 1.40 -9.48
N GLY A 181 -11.55 1.75 -10.57
CA GLY A 181 -10.86 3.04 -10.74
C GLY A 181 -9.54 3.19 -9.99
N GLY A 182 -8.90 2.09 -9.58
CA GLY A 182 -7.62 2.13 -8.88
C GLY A 182 -7.71 2.78 -7.51
N PHE A 183 -6.62 3.42 -7.08
CA PHE A 183 -6.51 4.09 -5.79
C PHE A 183 -6.96 5.55 -5.89
N ASP A 184 -7.65 6.05 -4.84
CA ASP A 184 -8.14 7.43 -4.80
C ASP A 184 -6.98 8.42 -4.59
N GLN A 185 -6.76 9.29 -5.58
CA GLN A 185 -5.69 10.31 -5.56
C GLN A 185 -6.06 11.55 -4.72
N GLN A 186 -7.13 11.51 -3.92
CA GLN A 186 -7.40 12.54 -2.92
C GLN A 186 -6.57 12.35 -1.65
N PHE A 187 -5.98 11.17 -1.42
CA PHE A 187 -5.07 10.95 -0.29
C PHE A 187 -3.81 11.80 -0.42
N ILE A 188 -3.52 12.58 0.64
CA ILE A 188 -2.49 13.62 0.59
C ILE A 188 -1.09 13.02 0.77
N PRO A 189 -0.16 13.28 -0.18
CA PRO A 189 1.23 12.89 -0.03
C PRO A 189 1.93 13.69 1.11
N PRO A 190 3.03 13.16 1.66
CA PRO A 190 3.67 11.88 1.31
C PRO A 190 3.07 10.68 2.06
N VAL A 191 2.23 10.91 3.07
CA VAL A 191 1.80 9.86 4.01
C VAL A 191 0.71 8.98 3.42
N ALA A 192 -0.31 9.57 2.79
CA ALA A 192 -1.47 8.90 2.19
C ALA A 192 -2.09 7.78 3.08
N ALA A 193 -2.06 7.93 4.42
CA ALA A 193 -2.53 6.91 5.35
C ALA A 193 -3.96 6.45 5.02
N ARG A 194 -4.26 5.16 5.16
CA ARG A 194 -5.58 4.55 4.89
C ARG A 194 -6.01 4.45 3.42
N PHE A 195 -5.18 4.79 2.47
CA PHE A 195 -5.54 4.64 1.06
C PHE A 195 -5.84 3.17 0.68
N GLU A 196 -5.09 2.23 1.25
CA GLU A 196 -5.32 0.78 1.07
C GLU A 196 -6.63 0.33 1.73
N THR A 197 -6.89 0.82 2.94
CA THR A 197 -8.12 0.52 3.69
C THR A 197 -9.35 1.07 2.94
N GLU A 198 -9.22 2.26 2.33
CA GLU A 198 -10.26 2.86 1.48
C GLU A 198 -10.50 1.98 0.25
N PHE A 199 -9.44 1.62 -0.46
CA PHE A 199 -9.51 0.77 -1.63
C PHE A 199 -10.16 -0.58 -1.32
N ALA A 200 -9.71 -1.27 -0.26
CA ALA A 200 -10.30 -2.52 0.19
C ALA A 200 -11.79 -2.38 0.54
N LYS A 201 -12.16 -1.30 1.25
CA LYS A 201 -13.56 -1.05 1.64
C LYS A 201 -14.46 -0.83 0.42
N ARG A 202 -13.97 -0.13 -0.59
CA ARG A 202 -14.68 0.10 -1.85
C ARG A 202 -14.87 -1.21 -2.62
N LEU A 203 -13.84 -2.05 -2.71
CA LEU A 203 -13.90 -3.36 -3.34
C LEU A 203 -14.92 -4.28 -2.63
N VAL A 204 -14.82 -4.41 -1.30
CA VAL A 204 -15.72 -5.26 -0.51
C VAL A 204 -17.18 -4.80 -0.61
N LYS A 205 -17.43 -3.48 -0.59
CA LYS A 205 -18.78 -2.93 -0.77
C LYS A 205 -19.39 -3.28 -2.14
N SER A 206 -18.57 -3.50 -3.16
CA SER A 206 -19.03 -3.91 -4.50
C SER A 206 -19.06 -5.43 -4.69
N GLY A 207 -18.83 -6.21 -3.64
CA GLY A 207 -18.93 -7.67 -3.65
C GLY A 207 -17.61 -8.39 -3.98
N GLU A 208 -16.51 -7.67 -4.17
CA GLU A 208 -15.20 -8.27 -4.38
C GLU A 208 -14.68 -8.94 -3.09
N LYS A 209 -13.90 -10.00 -3.26
CA LYS A 209 -13.36 -10.78 -2.16
C LYS A 209 -11.86 -10.58 -2.03
N ILE A 210 -11.39 -10.47 -0.78
CA ILE A 210 -9.97 -10.33 -0.43
C ILE A 210 -9.55 -11.55 0.39
N TRP A 211 -8.48 -12.24 -0.03
CA TRP A 211 -7.90 -13.39 0.66
C TRP A 211 -6.55 -13.02 1.29
N PHE A 212 -6.32 -13.43 2.52
CA PHE A 212 -5.00 -13.39 3.15
C PHE A 212 -4.28 -14.72 2.96
N GLU A 213 -3.11 -14.70 2.31
CA GLU A 213 -2.26 -15.86 2.03
C GLU A 213 -0.97 -15.80 2.85
N PRO A 214 -0.87 -16.51 3.97
CA PRO A 214 0.29 -16.44 4.85
C PRO A 214 1.58 -16.99 4.24
N SER A 215 1.48 -17.89 3.24
CA SER A 215 2.64 -18.45 2.57
C SER A 215 3.34 -17.47 1.63
N ALA A 216 2.64 -16.41 1.20
CA ALA A 216 3.21 -15.32 0.42
C ALA A 216 3.86 -14.28 1.36
N SER A 217 5.04 -14.57 1.89
CA SER A 217 5.64 -13.81 2.99
C SER A 217 6.72 -12.83 2.53
N ILE A 218 6.76 -11.68 3.21
CA ILE A 218 7.86 -10.71 3.14
C ILE A 218 8.32 -10.30 4.54
N ARG A 219 9.59 -9.90 4.65
CA ARG A 219 10.12 -9.14 5.78
C ARG A 219 10.23 -7.68 5.37
N HIS A 220 9.50 -6.81 6.04
CA HIS A 220 9.58 -5.36 5.85
C HIS A 220 10.74 -4.81 6.67
N LEU A 221 11.65 -4.05 6.06
CA LEU A 221 12.84 -3.53 6.74
C LEU A 221 12.53 -2.28 7.57
N ALA A 222 11.39 -1.65 7.34
CA ALA A 222 10.90 -0.44 8.03
C ALA A 222 11.96 0.67 8.06
N ASN A 223 12.59 0.94 6.90
CA ASN A 223 13.64 1.94 6.80
C ASN A 223 13.19 3.29 7.39
N SER A 224 14.06 3.91 8.18
CA SER A 224 13.76 5.13 8.93
C SER A 224 13.65 6.40 8.06
N SER A 225 14.13 6.36 6.81
CA SER A 225 14.16 7.50 5.89
C SER A 225 13.43 7.20 4.59
N GLY A 226 13.01 8.22 3.86
CA GLY A 226 12.31 8.10 2.59
C GLY A 226 10.86 7.64 2.71
N GLY A 227 10.21 7.37 1.57
CA GLY A 227 8.83 6.94 1.49
C GLY A 227 7.89 7.86 2.27
N THR A 228 6.93 7.29 2.99
CA THR A 228 5.98 8.02 3.83
C THR A 228 6.62 8.72 5.03
N ARG A 229 7.87 8.37 5.39
CA ARG A 229 8.62 8.93 6.52
C ARG A 229 9.50 10.13 6.15
N ALA A 230 9.53 10.54 4.88
CA ALA A 230 10.36 11.64 4.37
C ALA A 230 10.06 13.02 5.01
N LYS A 231 8.93 13.20 5.68
CA LYS A 231 8.48 14.48 6.27
C LYS A 231 8.49 14.49 7.81
N GLY A 232 9.25 13.61 8.45
CA GLY A 232 9.44 13.61 9.90
C GLY A 232 8.35 12.88 10.69
N SER A 233 8.23 13.20 11.99
CA SER A 233 7.37 12.49 12.93
C SER A 233 5.96 13.06 12.99
N HIS A 234 4.97 12.19 13.04
CA HIS A 234 3.56 12.55 13.29
C HIS A 234 3.28 13.02 14.73
N LEU A 235 4.20 12.73 15.67
CA LEU A 235 3.98 12.99 17.11
C LEU A 235 4.11 14.48 17.47
N ASN A 236 4.92 15.24 16.74
CA ASN A 236 5.22 16.64 17.05
C ASN A 236 4.91 17.61 15.91
N SER A 237 4.03 17.21 14.99
CA SER A 237 3.72 17.97 13.79
C SER A 237 2.27 18.45 13.74
N ALA A 238 2.09 19.71 13.33
CA ALA A 238 0.77 20.29 13.02
C ALA A 238 0.36 20.07 11.53
N GLN A 239 1.09 19.24 10.81
CA GLN A 239 0.79 18.99 9.40
C GLN A 239 -0.42 18.07 9.22
N PRO A 240 -1.37 18.44 8.36
CA PRO A 240 -2.64 17.71 8.23
C PRO A 240 -2.51 16.36 7.56
N TYR A 241 -1.48 16.10 6.76
CA TYR A 241 -1.34 14.85 6.02
C TYR A 241 -1.17 13.61 6.91
N PHE A 242 -0.78 13.77 8.18
CA PHE A 242 -0.72 12.66 9.13
C PHE A 242 -2.09 12.17 9.61
N GLY A 243 -3.09 13.04 9.61
CA GLY A 243 -4.45 12.74 10.06
C GLY A 243 -5.48 12.62 8.95
N PHE A 244 -5.22 13.28 7.82
CA PHE A 244 -6.17 13.42 6.71
C PHE A 244 -6.80 12.09 6.29
N GLY A 245 -5.99 11.07 6.04
CA GLY A 245 -6.48 9.81 5.50
C GLY A 245 -7.46 9.07 6.41
N ASP A 246 -7.22 9.10 7.74
CA ASP A 246 -8.15 8.51 8.70
C ASP A 246 -9.51 9.25 8.71
N TYR A 247 -9.50 10.58 8.73
CA TYR A 247 -10.74 11.37 8.68
C TYR A 247 -11.46 11.24 7.34
N TYR A 248 -10.71 11.27 6.23
CA TYR A 248 -11.28 11.12 4.90
C TYR A 248 -11.96 9.74 4.73
N TYR A 249 -11.28 8.68 5.14
CA TYR A 249 -11.84 7.33 5.15
C TYR A 249 -13.13 7.26 5.98
N ALA A 250 -13.12 7.81 7.19
CA ALA A 250 -14.29 7.79 8.06
C ALA A 250 -15.49 8.56 7.47
N LEU A 251 -15.24 9.76 6.95
CA LEU A 251 -16.26 10.61 6.34
C LEU A 251 -16.83 10.03 5.04
N LYS A 252 -16.02 9.26 4.28
CA LYS A 252 -16.43 8.68 3.00
C LYS A 252 -17.21 7.37 3.17
N HIS A 253 -16.88 6.58 4.18
CA HIS A 253 -17.38 5.20 4.30
C HIS A 253 -18.21 4.93 5.55
N GLY A 254 -18.15 5.78 6.57
CA GLY A 254 -18.84 5.60 7.86
C GLY A 254 -20.29 6.02 7.83
N ALA A 255 -21.14 5.26 8.55
CA ALA A 255 -22.42 5.79 8.97
C ALA A 255 -22.20 6.96 9.96
N PRO A 256 -23.14 7.91 10.10
CA PRO A 256 -22.90 9.14 10.87
C PRO A 256 -22.36 8.91 12.29
N LEU A 257 -22.96 8.00 13.05
CA LEU A 257 -22.52 7.71 14.43
C LEU A 257 -21.16 6.99 14.47
N ASP A 258 -20.91 6.05 13.56
CA ASP A 258 -19.63 5.33 13.48
C ASP A 258 -18.50 6.29 13.05
N CYS A 259 -18.77 7.18 12.08
CA CYS A 259 -17.87 8.24 11.67
C CYS A 259 -17.52 9.18 12.82
N MET A 260 -18.52 9.67 13.53
CA MET A 260 -18.30 10.55 14.69
C MET A 260 -17.46 9.86 15.76
N GLY A 261 -17.82 8.63 16.15
CA GLY A 261 -17.07 7.85 17.13
C GLY A 261 -15.63 7.56 16.71
N TYR A 262 -15.41 7.28 15.41
CA TYR A 262 -14.08 7.08 14.86
C TYR A 262 -13.23 8.35 14.94
N CYS A 263 -13.77 9.49 14.49
CA CYS A 263 -13.08 10.78 14.48
C CYS A 263 -12.71 11.25 15.90
N LEU A 264 -13.64 11.16 16.83
CA LEU A 264 -13.39 11.51 18.24
C LEU A 264 -12.35 10.58 18.86
N THR A 265 -12.47 9.26 18.65
CA THR A 265 -11.49 8.30 19.17
C THR A 265 -10.10 8.60 18.64
N ARG A 266 -9.95 8.91 17.35
CA ARG A 266 -8.67 9.28 16.76
C ARG A 266 -8.12 10.54 17.39
N PHE A 267 -8.91 11.61 17.45
CA PHE A 267 -8.49 12.92 17.97
C PHE A 267 -7.85 12.82 19.36
N PHE A 268 -8.44 12.02 20.27
CA PHE A 268 -7.90 11.83 21.61
C PHE A 268 -6.78 10.77 21.66
N ARG A 269 -6.84 9.72 20.85
CA ARG A 269 -5.80 8.67 20.82
C ARG A 269 -4.45 9.23 20.42
N GLU A 270 -4.40 10.13 19.43
CA GLU A 270 -3.16 10.66 18.85
C GLU A 270 -2.31 11.47 19.84
N VAL A 271 -2.88 11.93 20.95
CA VAL A 271 -2.16 12.64 22.01
C VAL A 271 -1.97 11.79 23.30
N ARG A 272 -2.53 10.58 23.36
CA ARG A 272 -2.37 9.64 24.48
C ARG A 272 -1.24 8.67 24.26
N THR A 273 -0.05 9.18 23.97
CA THR A 273 1.14 8.37 23.72
C THR A 273 2.21 8.60 24.78
N LYS A 274 3.14 7.66 24.95
CA LYS A 274 4.29 7.83 25.85
C LYS A 274 5.07 9.11 25.54
N TYR A 275 5.20 9.46 24.27
CA TYR A 275 5.86 10.68 23.83
C TYR A 275 5.18 11.93 24.39
N HIS A 276 3.86 12.04 24.30
CA HIS A 276 3.12 13.20 24.78
C HIS A 276 3.06 13.28 26.32
N LEU A 277 3.23 12.17 27.04
CA LEU A 277 3.39 12.19 28.50
C LEU A 277 4.70 12.88 28.93
N THR A 278 5.76 12.67 28.16
CA THR A 278 7.09 13.28 28.43
C THR A 278 7.28 14.65 27.75
N HIS A 279 6.48 14.95 26.74
CA HIS A 279 6.55 16.19 25.94
C HIS A 279 5.16 16.84 25.79
N PRO A 280 4.50 17.25 26.89
CA PRO A 280 3.09 17.71 26.86
C PRO A 280 2.88 18.98 26.04
N TRP A 281 3.92 19.79 25.82
CA TRP A 281 3.87 21.00 24.98
C TRP A 281 3.59 20.71 23.51
N TYR A 282 3.76 19.47 23.03
CA TYR A 282 3.37 19.08 21.69
C TYR A 282 1.90 18.70 21.54
N ILE A 283 1.15 18.52 22.63
CA ILE A 283 -0.30 18.20 22.58
C ILE A 283 -1.09 19.26 21.80
N PRO A 284 -0.94 20.58 22.08
CA PRO A 284 -1.63 21.60 21.27
C PRO A 284 -1.22 21.60 19.80
N VAL A 285 0.08 21.35 19.51
CA VAL A 285 0.60 21.28 18.15
C VAL A 285 -0.05 20.12 17.39
N LYS A 286 -0.12 18.96 18.03
CA LYS A 286 -0.75 17.76 17.45
C LYS A 286 -2.24 17.97 17.22
N TRP A 287 -2.96 18.53 18.19
CA TRP A 287 -4.40 18.85 18.04
C TRP A 287 -4.65 19.83 16.89
N LEU A 288 -3.81 20.84 16.73
CA LEU A 288 -3.90 21.73 15.56
C LEU A 288 -3.79 20.96 14.26
N GLY A 289 -2.87 19.99 14.18
CA GLY A 289 -2.72 19.09 13.02
C GLY A 289 -3.97 18.25 12.76
N GLU A 290 -4.55 17.67 13.81
CA GLU A 290 -5.77 16.86 13.71
C GLU A 290 -6.99 17.70 13.28
N ILE A 291 -7.15 18.91 13.81
CA ILE A 291 -8.21 19.85 13.41
C ILE A 291 -8.08 20.23 11.93
N ARG A 292 -6.88 20.59 11.49
CA ARG A 292 -6.61 20.91 10.09
C ARG A 292 -6.89 19.71 9.17
N ALA A 293 -6.47 18.51 9.60
CA ALA A 293 -6.71 17.28 8.89
C ALA A 293 -8.21 16.98 8.74
N PHE A 294 -8.98 17.14 9.80
CA PHE A 294 -10.44 16.94 9.78
C PHE A 294 -11.13 17.89 8.79
N PHE A 295 -10.86 19.19 8.85
CA PHE A 295 -11.50 20.14 7.94
C PHE A 295 -11.10 19.94 6.49
N MET A 296 -9.83 19.58 6.22
CA MET A 296 -9.39 19.24 4.88
C MET A 296 -10.08 17.96 4.37
N ALA A 297 -10.20 16.94 5.20
CA ALA A 297 -10.90 15.70 4.88
C ALA A 297 -12.40 15.94 4.66
N LEU A 298 -13.02 16.79 5.46
CA LEU A 298 -14.43 17.18 5.28
C LEU A 298 -14.66 17.89 3.95
N LYS A 299 -13.76 18.76 3.55
CA LYS A 299 -13.82 19.40 2.22
C LYS A 299 -13.64 18.37 1.10
N ALA A 300 -12.66 17.48 1.21
CA ALA A 300 -12.38 16.46 0.22
C ALA A 300 -13.50 15.41 0.11
N SER A 301 -14.11 15.01 1.24
CA SER A 301 -15.17 14.00 1.26
C SER A 301 -16.45 14.44 0.51
N ARG A 302 -16.67 15.75 0.37
CA ARG A 302 -17.78 16.34 -0.41
C ARG A 302 -17.52 16.35 -1.92
N GLN A 303 -16.28 16.07 -2.34
CA GLN A 303 -15.92 15.97 -3.75
C GLN A 303 -16.00 14.52 -4.23
N PRO A 304 -16.19 14.28 -5.52
CA PRO A 304 -16.00 12.96 -6.12
C PRO A 304 -14.59 12.44 -5.82
N GLN A 305 -14.46 11.12 -5.71
CA GLN A 305 -13.14 10.49 -5.61
C GLN A 305 -12.31 10.76 -6.88
N LYS A 306 -11.02 10.93 -6.73
CA LYS A 306 -10.09 11.12 -7.87
C LYS A 306 -9.53 9.76 -8.31
N LEU A 307 -10.37 8.97 -8.92
CA LEU A 307 -10.04 7.67 -9.47
C LEU A 307 -9.42 7.78 -10.86
N ILE A 308 -8.87 6.68 -11.37
CA ILE A 308 -8.45 6.58 -12.77
C ILE A 308 -9.68 6.86 -13.65
N PRO A 309 -9.59 7.81 -14.61
CA PRO A 309 -10.70 8.08 -15.54
C PRO A 309 -11.12 6.83 -16.33
N GLU A 310 -12.39 6.69 -16.67
CA GLU A 310 -12.87 5.54 -17.44
C GLU A 310 -12.20 5.44 -18.81
N SER A 311 -11.92 6.59 -19.44
CA SER A 311 -11.17 6.66 -20.71
C SER A 311 -9.79 6.02 -20.67
N ASP A 312 -9.17 5.94 -19.49
CA ASP A 312 -7.80 5.48 -19.33
C ASP A 312 -7.74 4.01 -18.85
N ARG A 313 -8.91 3.38 -18.64
CA ARG A 313 -9.03 1.99 -18.15
C ARG A 313 -9.07 1.01 -19.32
N GLU A 314 -7.93 0.73 -19.93
CA GLU A 314 -7.83 -0.37 -20.89
C GLU A 314 -7.77 -1.72 -20.14
N TYR A 315 -8.71 -2.62 -20.46
CA TYR A 315 -8.86 -3.95 -19.84
C TYR A 315 -8.06 -5.04 -20.57
#